data_84725bb941cbf11c5161a750af51f70a
#
_entry.id   84725bb941cbf11c5161a750af51f70a
#
_cell.length_a   1.000
_cell.length_b   1.000
_cell.length_c   1.000
_cell.angle_alpha   90.00
_cell.angle_beta   90.00
_cell.angle_gamma   90.00
#
_symmetry.space_group_name_H-M   'P 1'
#
loop_
_entity.id
_entity.type
_entity.pdbx_description
1 polymer ?
#
loop_
_entity_poly.entity_id
_entity_poly.type
_entity_poly.pdbx_seq_one_letter_code
_entity_poly.pdbx_strand_id
1 'polypeptide(L)' 'DILNISRGGVGFLSRKRLEVGSYYDTRISLFSREMIDAVLEIVHVEEQEKGYYYGGEFIGISDSDAVKIDIYQVFHDI' A
#
# COMPACT_ATOMS: atom_id res chain seq x y z
N ASP A 1 -4.95 2.33 -7.66
CA ASP A 1 -5.39 0.92 -7.69
C ASP A 1 -4.36 0.02 -7.04
N ILE A 2 -4.73 -0.54 -5.91
CA ILE A 2 -3.86 -1.44 -5.17
C ILE A 2 -3.89 -2.82 -5.82
N LEU A 3 -2.70 -3.36 -6.11
CA LEU A 3 -2.55 -4.69 -6.69
C LEU A 3 -2.26 -5.74 -5.63
N ASN A 4 -1.52 -5.39 -4.60
CA ASN A 4 -1.21 -6.30 -3.51
C ASN A 4 -0.93 -5.50 -2.25
N ILE A 5 -1.10 -6.14 -1.11
CA ILE A 5 -0.83 -5.54 0.19
C ILE A 5 -0.43 -6.62 1.19
N SER A 6 0.54 -6.30 2.04
CA SER A 6 0.94 -7.13 3.16
C SER A 6 1.22 -6.20 4.34
N ARG A 7 1.55 -6.75 5.52
CA ARG A 7 1.85 -5.88 6.66
C ARG A 7 3.16 -5.09 6.45
N GLY A 8 4.00 -5.50 5.51
CA GLY A 8 5.24 -4.77 5.19
C GLY A 8 5.06 -3.64 4.20
N GLY A 9 4.03 -3.70 3.35
CA GLY A 9 3.87 -2.68 2.33
C GLY A 9 2.78 -2.97 1.33
N VAL A 10 2.78 -2.18 0.25
CA VAL A 10 1.72 -2.20 -0.75
C VAL A 10 2.29 -1.96 -2.15
N GLY A 11 1.74 -2.68 -3.13
CA GLY A 11 2.02 -2.44 -4.54
C GLY A 11 0.81 -1.83 -5.22
N PHE A 12 0.99 -0.76 -5.98
CA PHE A 12 -0.13 -0.04 -6.56
C PHE A 12 0.21 0.64 -7.88
N LEU A 13 -0.83 0.94 -8.64
CA LEU A 13 -0.70 1.68 -9.89
C LEU A 13 -1.14 3.12 -9.70
N SER A 14 -0.44 4.05 -10.33
CA SER A 14 -0.80 5.46 -10.33
C SER A 14 -0.29 6.13 -11.59
N ARG A 15 -1.03 7.14 -12.04
CA ARG A 15 -0.56 8.00 -13.14
C ARG A 15 0.30 9.14 -12.65
N LYS A 16 0.27 9.42 -11.34
CA LYS A 16 1.09 10.47 -10.76
C LYS A 16 2.52 10.01 -10.63
N ARG A 17 3.44 10.91 -10.88
CA ARG A 17 4.85 10.64 -10.69
C ARG A 17 5.24 10.89 -9.24
N LEU A 18 5.62 9.83 -8.56
CA LEU A 18 6.09 9.88 -7.18
C LEU A 18 7.56 9.53 -7.14
N GLU A 19 8.30 10.16 -6.24
CA GLU A 19 9.74 9.93 -6.13
C GLU A 19 10.05 8.78 -5.19
N VAL A 20 11.00 7.93 -5.57
CA VAL A 20 11.56 6.93 -4.65
C VAL A 20 12.21 7.66 -3.48
N GLY A 21 11.94 7.20 -2.27
CA GLY A 21 12.42 7.83 -1.04
C GLY A 21 11.43 8.84 -0.44
N SER A 22 10.33 9.14 -1.13
CA SER A 22 9.31 10.04 -0.60
C SER A 22 8.41 9.31 0.39
N TYR A 23 7.86 10.07 1.33
CA TYR A 23 6.97 9.56 2.37
C TYR A 23 5.58 10.17 2.21
N TYR A 24 4.55 9.36 2.43
CA TYR A 24 3.18 9.82 2.31
C TYR A 24 2.33 9.27 3.45
N ASP A 25 1.48 10.13 3.99
CA ASP A 25 0.41 9.66 4.87
C ASP A 25 -0.67 9.06 3.99
N THR A 26 -1.03 7.81 4.26
CA THR A 26 -1.99 7.09 3.44
C THR A 26 -3.16 6.60 4.28
N ARG A 27 -4.30 6.52 3.62
CA ARG A 27 -5.48 5.87 4.18
C ARG A 27 -5.96 4.85 3.15
N ILE A 28 -5.98 3.60 3.54
CA ILE A 28 -6.28 2.49 2.65
C ILE A 28 -7.53 1.78 3.12
N SER A 29 -8.47 1.59 2.21
CA SER A 29 -9.69 0.84 2.47
C SER A 29 -9.44 -0.63 2.17
N LEU A 30 -9.60 -1.49 3.16
CA LEU A 30 -9.43 -2.94 3.00
C LEU A 30 -10.75 -3.64 2.78
N PHE A 31 -11.72 -3.39 3.65
CA PHE A 31 -13.07 -3.89 3.56
C PHE A 31 -14.00 -2.69 3.46
N SER A 32 -15.29 -2.94 3.24
CA SER A 32 -16.25 -1.86 3.02
C SER A 32 -16.27 -0.78 4.12
N ARG A 33 -15.85 -1.11 5.33
CA ARG A 33 -15.82 -0.16 6.45
C ARG A 33 -14.52 -0.19 7.24
N GLU A 34 -13.56 -0.97 6.80
CA GLU A 34 -12.28 -1.07 7.49
C GLU A 34 -11.24 -0.28 6.75
N MET A 35 -10.65 0.67 7.44
CA MET A 35 -9.61 1.52 6.89
C MET A 35 -8.37 1.43 7.74
N ILE A 36 -7.22 1.56 7.11
CA ILE A 36 -5.95 1.65 7.82
C ILE A 36 -5.29 2.98 7.50
N ASP A 37 -4.59 3.53 8.47
CA ASP A 37 -3.76 4.72 8.30
C ASP A 37 -2.31 4.32 8.49
N ALA A 38 -1.46 4.71 7.57
CA ALA A 38 -0.06 4.34 7.62
C ALA A 38 0.81 5.38 6.92
N VAL A 39 2.05 5.47 7.34
CA VAL A 39 3.05 6.24 6.62
C VAL A 39 3.75 5.28 5.66
N LEU A 40 3.75 5.65 4.40
CA LEU A 40 4.30 4.84 3.32
C LEU A 40 5.54 5.51 2.75
N GLU A 41 6.60 4.75 2.59
CA GLU A 41 7.77 5.20 1.85
C GLU A 41 7.75 4.54 0.48
N ILE A 42 7.92 5.32 -0.59
CA ILE A 42 8.05 4.77 -1.94
C ILE A 42 9.45 4.20 -2.08
N VAL A 43 9.55 2.90 -2.33
CA VAL A 43 10.86 2.22 -2.42
C VAL A 43 11.15 1.66 -3.80
N HIS A 44 10.14 1.60 -4.67
CA HIS A 44 10.30 1.02 -6.00
C HIS A 44 9.35 1.69 -6.97
N VAL A 45 9.79 1.91 -8.20
CA VAL A 45 8.96 2.43 -9.28
C VAL A 45 9.30 1.73 -10.58
N GLU A 46 8.27 1.37 -11.33
CA GLU A 46 8.42 0.86 -12.70
C GLU A 46 7.53 1.68 -13.62
N GLU A 47 8.13 2.24 -14.64
CA GLU A 47 7.37 2.97 -15.66
C GLU A 47 6.61 1.97 -16.52
N GLN A 48 5.35 2.26 -16.77
CA GLN A 48 4.49 1.45 -17.59
C GLN A 48 3.86 2.29 -18.68
N GLU A 49 3.17 1.65 -19.63
CA GLU A 49 2.63 2.32 -20.79
C GLU A 49 1.68 3.46 -20.46
N LYS A 50 0.88 3.31 -19.41
CA LYS A 50 -0.13 4.31 -19.03
C LYS A 50 0.03 4.83 -17.61
N GLY A 51 1.23 4.80 -17.06
CA GLY A 51 1.47 5.28 -15.72
C GLY A 51 2.64 4.56 -15.09
N TYR A 52 2.55 4.35 -13.78
CA TYR A 52 3.65 3.78 -13.00
C TYR A 52 3.13 2.73 -12.04
N TYR A 53 3.92 1.69 -11.86
CA TYR A 53 3.75 0.76 -10.76
C TYR A 53 4.69 1.17 -9.63
N TYR A 54 4.16 1.27 -8.42
CA TYR A 54 4.95 1.62 -7.24
C TYR A 54 4.92 0.51 -6.22
N GLY A 55 6.05 0.30 -5.57
CA GLY A 55 6.13 -0.47 -4.35
C GLY A 55 6.40 0.48 -3.20
N GLY A 56 5.65 0.34 -2.11
CA GLY A 56 5.84 1.14 -0.92
C GLY A 56 5.96 0.27 0.31
N GLU A 57 6.77 0.70 1.26
CA GLU A 57 6.91 0.06 2.56
C GLU A 57 6.17 0.87 3.61
N PHE A 58 5.46 0.18 4.50
CA PHE A 58 4.87 0.84 5.65
C PHE A 58 5.96 1.07 6.70
N ILE A 59 6.22 2.34 6.98
CA ILE A 59 7.21 2.73 8.00
C ILE A 59 6.56 3.20 9.29
N GLY A 60 5.25 3.37 9.28
CA GLY A 60 4.47 3.71 10.46
C GLY A 60 3.08 3.16 10.31
N ILE A 61 2.79 2.07 11.02
CA ILE A 61 1.47 1.45 11.03
C ILE A 61 1.23 0.90 12.44
N SER A 62 0.01 1.07 12.94
CA SER A 62 -0.35 0.54 14.25
C SER A 62 -0.48 -0.98 14.24
N ASP A 63 -0.29 -1.61 15.39
CA ASP A 63 -0.46 -3.06 15.50
C ASP A 63 -1.86 -3.49 15.12
N SER A 64 -2.87 -2.72 15.51
CA SER A 64 -4.26 -3.06 15.16
C SER A 64 -4.52 -2.97 13.67
N ASP A 65 -3.92 -2.02 12.98
CA ASP A 65 -4.05 -1.91 11.53
C ASP A 65 -3.26 -3.02 10.82
N ALA A 66 -2.11 -3.40 11.34
CA ALA A 66 -1.35 -4.51 10.78
C ALA A 66 -2.14 -5.82 10.87
N VAL A 67 -2.86 -6.03 11.96
CA VAL A 67 -3.74 -7.20 12.11
C VAL A 67 -4.86 -7.18 11.10
N LYS A 68 -5.42 -6.00 10.80
CA LYS A 68 -6.44 -5.89 9.75
C LYS A 68 -5.91 -6.35 8.39
N ILE A 69 -4.67 -6.00 8.08
CA ILE A 69 -4.04 -6.46 6.84
C ILE A 69 -3.88 -7.97 6.84
N ASP A 70 -3.44 -8.56 7.95
CA ASP A 70 -3.30 -10.01 8.04
C ASP A 70 -4.64 -10.71 7.79
N ILE A 71 -5.71 -10.20 8.38
CA ILE A 71 -7.06 -10.74 8.17
C ILE A 71 -7.47 -10.60 6.71
N TYR A 72 -7.22 -9.43 6.11
CA TYR A 72 -7.52 -9.20 4.70
C TYR A 72 -6.83 -10.22 3.81
N GLN A 73 -5.56 -10.51 4.06
CA GLN A 73 -4.80 -11.48 3.26
C GLN A 73 -5.39 -12.88 3.34
N VAL A 74 -5.86 -13.29 4.50
CA VAL A 74 -6.48 -14.61 4.67
C VAL A 74 -7.67 -14.79 3.72
N PHE A 75 -8.46 -13.73 3.51
CA PHE A 75 -9.65 -13.80 2.66
C PHE A 75 -9.36 -13.54 1.17
N HIS A 76 -8.25 -12.92 0.84
CA HIS A 76 -7.97 -12.49 -0.53
C HIS A 76 -6.72 -13.11 -1.14
N ASP A 77 -5.97 -13.87 -0.37
CA ASP A 77 -4.75 -14.52 -0.83
C ASP A 77 -5.06 -15.96 -1.24
N ILE A 78 -5.73 -16.10 -2.34
CA ILE A 78 -6.10 -17.43 -2.84
C ILE A 78 -5.50 -17.64 -4.22
#